data_68a0b6516bdfe2e40307ccee01ea8ae3
#
_entry.id   68a0b6516bdfe2e40307ccee01ea8ae3
#
_cell.length_a   1.000
_cell.length_b   1.000
_cell.length_c   1.000
_cell.angle_alpha   90.00
_cell.angle_beta   90.00
_cell.angle_gamma   90.00
#
_symmetry.space_group_name_H-M   'P 1'
#
loop_
_entity.id
_entity.type
_entity.pdbx_description
1 polymer ?
#
loop_
_entity_poly.entity_id
_entity_poly.type
_entity_poly.pdbx_seq_one_letter_code
_entity_poly.pdbx_strand_id
1 'polypeptide(L)'
;MQDENTYHIPVLLKESIDGLITNPNGIYLDLTFGGGGHSREILSRLEEDGRLFGLDQDIETLNNAPEDPRFTYILSNFRYLKNFMRYHEVEEVDGVLADLGVSSHHFDDAKRGFSFRF
;
A
#
# COMPACT_ATOMS: atom_id res chain seq x y z
N MET A 1 2.96 26.30 2.71
CA MET A 1 2.66 25.60 3.01
C MET A 1 2.63 24.66 2.47
N GLN A 2 2.92 24.36 2.01
CA GLN A 2 2.73 23.52 1.85
C GLN A 2 2.88 22.51 2.08
N ASP A 3 3.35 22.47 2.07
CA ASP A 3 3.43 21.47 2.60
C ASP A 3 2.32 20.94 3.24
N GLU A 4 1.30 21.46 3.23
CA GLU A 4 0.10 20.99 3.71
C GLU A 4 -0.19 19.64 3.25
N ASN A 5 0.18 19.31 2.05
CA ASN A 5 -0.08 18.00 1.51
C ASN A 5 0.74 16.95 2.14
N THR A 6 1.89 17.31 2.65
CA THR A 6 2.78 16.30 3.13
C THR A 6 2.51 15.91 4.54
N TYR A 7 1.98 16.84 5.34
CA TYR A 7 1.87 16.52 6.71
C TYR A 7 0.49 16.16 7.09
N HIS A 8 -0.45 16.24 6.14
CA HIS A 8 -1.69 15.85 6.60
C HIS A 8 -2.26 14.68 5.90
N ILE A 9 -2.39 13.65 6.65
CA ILE A 9 -3.09 12.47 6.23
C ILE A 9 -4.48 12.64 6.76
N PRO A 10 -5.47 12.70 5.89
CA PRO A 10 -6.83 12.89 6.34
C PRO A 10 -7.25 11.83 7.34
N VAL A 11 -8.06 12.20 8.28
CA VAL A 11 -8.56 11.29 9.29
C VAL A 11 -9.20 10.06 8.65
N LEU A 12 -9.95 10.30 7.58
CA LEU A 12 -10.59 9.21 6.86
C LEU A 12 -9.60 8.21 6.33
N LEU A 13 -8.46 8.70 5.88
CA LEU A 13 -7.43 7.82 5.39
C LEU A 13 -6.86 6.96 6.50
N LYS A 14 -6.63 7.54 7.67
CA LYS A 14 -6.14 6.76 8.79
C LYS A 14 -7.11 5.67 9.18
N GLU A 15 -8.38 6.00 9.16
CA GLU A 15 -9.40 5.01 9.46
C GLU A 15 -9.43 3.91 8.43
N SER A 16 -9.24 4.29 7.17
CA SER A 16 -9.20 3.29 6.11
C SER A 16 -8.03 2.36 6.27
N ILE A 17 -6.89 2.90 6.66
CA ILE A 17 -5.71 2.08 6.88
C ILE A 17 -5.90 1.19 8.10
N ASP A 18 -6.52 1.71 9.15
CA ASP A 18 -6.84 0.89 10.31
C ASP A 18 -7.68 -0.31 9.90
N GLY A 19 -8.66 -0.09 9.04
CA GLY A 19 -9.50 -1.18 8.57
C GLY A 19 -8.80 -2.10 7.59
N LEU A 20 -7.80 -1.57 6.87
CA LEU A 20 -7.07 -2.34 5.89
C LEU A 20 -6.13 -3.35 6.55
N ILE A 21 -5.46 -2.93 7.60
CA ILE A 21 -4.43 -3.76 8.23
C ILE A 21 -5.09 -4.70 9.22
N THR A 22 -5.52 -5.85 8.71
CA THR A 22 -6.14 -6.86 9.55
C THR A 22 -5.13 -7.85 10.09
N ASN A 23 -3.96 -7.89 9.49
CA ASN A 23 -2.88 -8.78 9.92
C ASN A 23 -1.56 -8.00 9.86
N PRO A 24 -0.99 -7.60 11.00
CA PRO A 24 0.25 -6.81 10.97
C PRO A 24 1.43 -7.53 10.34
N ASN A 25 1.38 -8.84 10.19
CA ASN A 25 2.43 -9.60 9.53
C ASN A 25 2.01 -10.02 8.13
N GLY A 26 0.99 -9.40 7.58
CA GLY A 26 0.49 -9.73 6.26
C GLY A 26 1.20 -8.99 5.14
N ILE A 27 0.69 -9.16 3.93
CA ILE A 27 1.25 -8.57 2.72
C ILE A 27 0.25 -7.56 2.18
N TYR A 28 0.74 -6.36 1.89
CA TYR A 28 -0.11 -5.26 1.44
C TYR A 28 0.46 -4.58 0.22
N LEU A 29 -0.42 -3.97 -0.57
CA LEU A 29 -0.03 -3.25 -1.77
C LEU A 29 -0.52 -1.80 -1.67
N ASP A 30 0.33 -0.87 -2.07
CA ASP A 30 -0.06 0.53 -2.26
C ASP A 30 0.09 0.80 -3.75
N LEU A 31 -1.02 0.87 -4.47
CA LEU A 31 -1.02 1.01 -5.92
C LEU A 31 -0.83 2.45 -6.37
N THR A 32 -0.87 3.38 -5.44
CA THR A 32 -0.70 4.81 -5.76
C THR A 32 0.32 5.40 -4.81
N PHE A 33 1.54 4.87 -4.92
CA PHE A 33 2.60 5.17 -3.96
C PHE A 33 2.90 6.67 -3.85
N GLY A 34 3.14 7.33 -4.98
CA GLY A 34 3.33 8.79 -5.03
C GLY A 34 4.34 9.30 -4.03
N GLY A 35 3.88 10.12 -3.11
CA GLY A 35 4.75 10.74 -2.12
C GLY A 35 5.16 9.83 -0.98
N GLY A 36 4.57 8.65 -0.90
CA GLY A 36 4.97 7.67 0.11
C GLY A 36 4.28 7.82 1.46
N GLY A 37 3.39 8.79 1.59
CA GLY A 37 2.74 9.02 2.88
C GLY A 37 1.87 7.86 3.32
N HIS A 38 1.10 7.32 2.40
CA HIS A 38 0.25 6.17 2.70
C HIS A 38 1.08 4.95 3.06
N SER A 39 2.14 4.72 2.29
CA SER A 39 3.01 3.58 2.54
C SER A 39 3.68 3.68 3.89
N ARG A 40 4.11 4.88 4.28
CA ARG A 40 4.72 5.06 5.60
C ARG A 40 3.72 4.80 6.71
N GLU A 41 2.48 5.22 6.51
CA GLU A 41 1.45 4.97 7.51
C GLU A 41 1.17 3.47 7.62
N ILE A 42 1.12 2.76 6.50
CA ILE A 42 0.93 1.32 6.52
C ILE A 42 2.09 0.65 7.26
N LEU A 43 3.31 1.02 6.91
CA LEU A 43 4.48 0.42 7.55
C LEU A 43 4.48 0.62 9.05
N SER A 44 3.96 1.76 9.51
CA SER A 44 3.92 2.03 10.95
C SER A 44 3.01 1.05 11.68
N ARG A 45 2.15 0.35 10.97
CA ARG A 45 1.21 -0.59 11.55
C ARG A 45 1.60 -2.04 11.33
N LEU A 46 2.64 -2.29 10.54
CA LEU A 46 3.08 -3.65 10.28
C LEU A 46 4.12 -4.07 11.30
N GLU A 47 4.15 -5.38 11.56
CA GLU A 47 5.15 -5.98 12.42
C GLU A 47 6.28 -6.52 11.55
N GLU A 48 7.24 -7.19 12.16
CA GLU A 48 8.49 -7.44 11.46
C GLU A 48 8.34 -8.40 10.27
N ASP A 49 7.33 -9.24 10.27
CA ASP A 49 7.12 -10.14 9.14
C ASP A 49 6.17 -9.56 8.10
N GLY A 50 5.65 -8.35 8.32
CA GLY A 50 4.79 -7.71 7.36
C GLY A 50 5.57 -7.27 6.13
N ARG A 51 4.88 -7.15 5.01
CA ARG A 51 5.48 -6.72 3.75
C ARG A 51 4.57 -5.74 3.06
N LEU A 52 5.18 -4.77 2.40
CA LEU A 52 4.43 -3.77 1.63
C LEU A 52 5.11 -3.54 0.30
N PHE A 53 4.33 -3.58 -0.76
CA PHE A 53 4.80 -3.25 -2.10
C PHE A 53 4.15 -1.94 -2.51
N GLY A 54 4.97 -0.97 -2.92
CA GLY A 54 4.46 0.31 -3.40
C GLY A 54 4.72 0.44 -4.89
N LEU A 55 3.67 0.72 -5.65
CA LEU A 55 3.76 0.83 -7.10
C LEU A 55 3.57 2.25 -7.55
N ASP A 56 4.34 2.63 -8.55
CA ASP A 56 4.14 3.90 -9.22
C ASP A 56 4.70 3.81 -10.63
N GLN A 57 4.17 4.62 -11.53
CA GLN A 57 4.65 4.65 -12.90
C GLN A 57 5.74 5.69 -13.09
N ASP A 58 5.92 6.58 -12.14
CA ASP A 58 6.86 7.69 -12.24
C ASP A 58 8.10 7.36 -11.41
N ILE A 59 9.23 7.18 -12.11
CA ILE A 59 10.48 6.82 -11.44
C ILE A 59 10.89 7.84 -10.37
N GLU A 60 10.46 9.08 -10.50
CA GLU A 60 10.84 10.09 -9.53
C GLU A 60 10.28 9.77 -8.15
N THR A 61 9.19 9.00 -8.09
CA THR A 61 8.62 8.63 -6.79
C THR A 61 9.52 7.69 -6.01
N LEU A 62 10.49 7.07 -6.66
CA LEU A 62 11.45 6.23 -5.97
C LEU A 62 12.17 6.99 -4.86
N ASN A 63 12.35 8.30 -5.06
CA ASN A 63 13.00 9.13 -4.06
C ASN A 63 12.22 9.18 -2.75
N ASN A 64 10.95 8.82 -2.79
CA ASN A 64 10.09 8.85 -1.61
C ASN A 64 10.01 7.49 -0.93
N ALA A 65 10.69 6.48 -1.46
CA ALA A 65 10.59 5.13 -0.92
C ALA A 65 11.23 5.05 0.46
N PRO A 66 10.51 4.50 1.44
CA PRO A 66 11.11 4.34 2.76
C PRO A 66 12.22 3.31 2.73
N GLU A 67 13.25 3.55 3.55
CA GLU A 67 14.32 2.60 3.71
C GLU A 67 13.91 1.63 4.81
N ASP A 68 13.20 0.61 4.41
CA ASP A 68 12.61 -0.34 5.35
C ASP A 68 12.67 -1.71 4.68
N PRO A 69 13.22 -2.72 5.34
CA PRO A 69 13.34 -4.04 4.71
C PRO A 69 11.99 -4.67 4.36
N ARG A 70 10.92 -4.21 4.98
CA ARG A 70 9.59 -4.72 4.68
C ARG A 70 8.98 -4.10 3.42
N PHE A 71 9.61 -3.03 2.90
CA PHE A 71 9.06 -2.29 1.76
C PHE A 71 9.80 -2.62 0.48
N THR A 72 9.04 -2.81 -0.60
CA THR A 72 9.59 -3.01 -1.95
C THR A 72 8.92 -2.04 -2.90
N TYR A 73 9.73 -1.24 -3.58
CA TYR A 73 9.22 -0.32 -4.59
C TYR A 73 9.15 -1.03 -5.94
N ILE A 74 8.04 -0.84 -6.66
CA ILE A 74 7.88 -1.41 -8.00
C ILE A 74 7.53 -0.27 -8.95
N LEU A 75 8.38 -0.07 -9.94
CA LEU A 75 8.13 0.92 -10.99
C LEU A 75 7.34 0.25 -12.09
N SER A 76 6.04 0.47 -12.09
CA SER A 76 5.20 -0.16 -13.10
C SER A 76 3.79 0.39 -13.04
N ASN A 77 3.07 0.15 -14.14
CA ASN A 77 1.65 0.33 -14.19
C ASN A 77 1.01 -0.86 -13.47
N PHE A 78 -0.06 -0.62 -12.72
CA PHE A 78 -0.67 -1.70 -11.94
C PHE A 78 -1.30 -2.78 -12.84
N ARG A 79 -1.44 -2.51 -14.16
CA ARG A 79 -1.90 -3.55 -15.07
C ARG A 79 -0.95 -4.75 -15.11
N TYR A 80 0.30 -4.55 -14.71
CA TYR A 80 1.29 -5.63 -14.66
C TYR A 80 1.46 -6.20 -13.27
N LEU A 81 0.58 -5.84 -12.37
CA LEU A 81 0.71 -6.23 -10.98
C LEU A 81 0.84 -7.74 -10.79
N LYS A 82 0.03 -8.48 -11.53
CA LYS A 82 0.05 -9.94 -11.43
C LYS A 82 1.43 -10.51 -11.75
N ASN A 83 2.06 -9.93 -12.78
CA ASN A 83 3.38 -10.39 -13.17
C ASN A 83 4.41 -10.12 -12.08
N PHE A 84 4.34 -8.95 -11.46
CA PHE A 84 5.29 -8.61 -10.41
C PHE A 84 5.04 -9.42 -9.14
N MET A 85 3.80 -9.68 -8.83
CA MET A 85 3.51 -10.52 -7.67
C MET A 85 4.03 -11.93 -7.88
N ARG A 86 3.90 -12.44 -9.09
CA ARG A 86 4.46 -13.75 -9.41
C ARG A 86 5.97 -13.75 -9.29
N TYR A 87 6.61 -12.68 -9.78
CA TYR A 87 8.06 -12.56 -9.67
C TYR A 87 8.52 -12.60 -8.22
N HIS A 88 7.76 -11.97 -7.33
CA HIS A 88 8.10 -11.94 -5.91
C HIS A 88 7.52 -13.13 -5.15
N GLU A 89 6.94 -14.10 -5.86
CA GLU A 89 6.38 -15.31 -5.28
C GLU A 89 5.25 -15.00 -4.31
N VAL A 90 4.45 -13.99 -4.64
CA VAL A 90 3.30 -13.61 -3.84
C VAL A 90 2.04 -14.04 -4.59
N GLU A 91 1.29 -14.96 -4.00
CA GLU A 91 0.05 -15.45 -4.61
C GLU A 91 -1.16 -14.71 -4.08
N GLU A 92 -1.05 -14.15 -2.90
CA GLU A 92 -2.18 -13.58 -2.22
C GLU A 92 -1.72 -12.44 -1.34
N VAL A 93 -2.51 -11.37 -1.29
CA VAL A 93 -2.20 -10.25 -0.39
C VAL A 93 -3.39 -10.02 0.52
N ASP A 94 -3.15 -9.45 1.67
CA ASP A 94 -4.17 -9.21 2.67
C ASP A 94 -4.93 -7.91 2.45
N GLY A 95 -4.37 -7.02 1.68
CA GLY A 95 -5.07 -5.77 1.38
C GLY A 95 -4.40 -4.96 0.30
N VAL A 96 -5.19 -4.10 -0.32
CA VAL A 96 -4.75 -3.25 -1.42
C VAL A 96 -5.26 -1.84 -1.17
N LEU A 97 -4.36 -0.87 -1.23
CA LEU A 97 -4.71 0.53 -1.15
C LEU A 97 -4.57 1.17 -2.52
N ALA A 98 -5.61 1.84 -2.96
CA ALA A 98 -5.56 2.59 -4.19
C ALA A 98 -6.29 3.90 -3.96
N ASP A 99 -5.56 5.01 -4.10
CA ASP A 99 -6.12 6.33 -3.85
C ASP A 99 -6.86 6.82 -5.08
N LEU A 100 -7.96 6.19 -5.40
CA LEU A 100 -8.75 6.51 -6.57
C LEU A 100 -10.09 7.12 -6.22
N GLY A 101 -10.28 7.48 -4.98
CA GLY A 101 -11.50 8.13 -4.56
C GLY A 101 -12.69 7.18 -4.39
N VAL A 102 -12.59 5.97 -4.90
CA VAL A 102 -13.65 4.99 -4.79
C VAL A 102 -13.17 3.72 -4.11
N SER A 103 -11.99 3.76 -3.57
CA SER A 103 -11.37 2.58 -3.02
C SER A 103 -11.94 2.15 -1.68
N SER A 104 -12.82 2.94 -1.09
CA SER A 104 -13.39 2.59 0.20
C SER A 104 -14.17 1.28 0.16
N HIS A 105 -14.75 0.96 -0.98
CA HIS A 105 -15.45 -0.31 -1.12
C HIS A 105 -14.49 -1.48 -0.95
N HIS A 106 -13.30 -1.34 -1.49
CA HIS A 106 -12.31 -2.39 -1.38
C HIS A 106 -11.84 -2.53 0.06
N PHE A 107 -11.73 -1.40 0.75
CA PHE A 107 -11.33 -1.42 2.14
C PHE A 107 -12.39 -2.10 3.00
N ASP A 108 -13.66 -1.87 2.68
CA ASP A 108 -14.72 -2.52 3.42
C ASP A 108 -14.65 -4.03 3.24
N ASP A 109 -14.35 -4.47 2.03
CA ASP A 109 -14.20 -5.89 1.78
C ASP A 109 -13.03 -6.46 2.56
N ALA A 110 -11.93 -5.72 2.63
CA ALA A 110 -10.79 -6.16 3.41
C ALA A 110 -11.14 -6.27 4.88
N LYS A 111 -11.96 -5.36 5.39
CA LYS A 111 -12.38 -5.42 6.77
C LYS A 111 -13.15 -6.70 7.08
N ARG A 112 -13.77 -7.27 6.09
CA ARG A 112 -14.49 -8.51 6.27
C ARG A 112 -13.60 -9.72 6.18
N GLY A 113 -12.29 -9.51 6.06
CA GLY A 113 -11.37 -10.60 6.04
C GLY A 113 -11.09 -11.17 4.67
N PHE A 114 -11.47 -10.45 3.62
CA PHE A 114 -11.13 -10.89 2.27
C PHE A 114 -9.67 -10.64 2.00
N SER A 115 -9.08 -11.50 1.21
CA SER A 115 -7.75 -11.28 0.68
C SER A 115 -7.85 -11.27 -0.84
N PHE A 116 -6.79 -10.79 -1.49
CA PHE A 116 -6.76 -10.66 -2.95
C PHE A 116 -5.78 -11.69 -3.50
N ARG A 117 -6.22 -12.45 -4.49
CA ARG A 117 -5.41 -13.51 -5.09
C ARG A 117 -4.99 -13.15 -6.50
N PHE A 118 -3.84 -13.62 -6.88
CA PHE A 118 -3.27 -13.37 -8.22
C PHE A 118 -3.11 -14.66 -8.98
#